data_3525d51aaf2c22df9e1d07b6ad53490d
#
_entry.id   3525d51aaf2c22df9e1d07b6ad53490d
#
_cell.length_a   1.000
_cell.length_b   1.000
_cell.length_c   1.000
_cell.angle_alpha   90.00
_cell.angle_beta   90.00
_cell.angle_gamma   90.00
#
_symmetry.space_group_name_H-M   'P 1'
#
loop_
_entity.id
_entity.type
_entity.pdbx_description
1 polymer ?
#
loop_
_entity_poly.entity_id
_entity_poly.type
_entity_poly.pdbx_seq_one_letter_code
_entity_poly.pdbx_strand_id
1 'polypeptide(L)'
;VEKNNLSKLNFNNPDNIVGTVDMPTECGTVIRKGKSYSQNAEIIDLLHAAGAIVMGKTATSELAYLGPSKTTNPHDYSRTPGGSSSGSAASVASLMAPLSIGSQTGGSVIRPASYCGVVGYKPSYGLISRNGVLRTSNTLDHIGMFGRTVEDVPLLAKVLIKKDNYDPATVYYSAENILNETKKGPLFEPKFIFYKTDHWKIIDKKS
;
A
#
# COMPACT_ATOMS: atom_id res chain seq x y z
N VAL A 1 -8.50 -8.36 26.17
CA VAL A 1 -8.21 -8.03 24.76
C VAL A 1 -7.52 -6.69 24.81
N GLU A 2 -6.18 -6.67 24.76
CA GLU A 2 -5.42 -5.43 24.65
C GLU A 2 -5.89 -4.71 23.39
N LYS A 3 -6.46 -3.53 23.56
CA LYS A 3 -6.70 -2.60 22.45
C LYS A 3 -5.33 -2.35 21.84
N ASN A 4 -5.10 -2.90 20.65
CA ASN A 4 -3.85 -2.76 19.94
C ASN A 4 -3.41 -1.30 19.96
N ASN A 5 -2.17 -1.05 20.30
CA ASN A 5 -1.52 0.27 20.42
C ASN A 5 -1.49 1.09 19.11
N LEU A 6 -2.42 0.83 18.17
CA LEU A 6 -2.59 1.59 16.94
C LEU A 6 -3.08 3.02 17.19
N SER A 7 -3.77 3.28 18.33
CA SER A 7 -4.19 4.63 18.72
C SER A 7 -3.05 5.62 18.93
N LYS A 8 -1.80 5.16 18.98
CA LYS A 8 -0.60 6.01 19.08
C LYS A 8 0.09 6.24 17.74
N LEU A 9 -0.35 5.55 16.67
CA LEU A 9 0.22 5.67 15.35
C LEU A 9 -0.71 6.50 14.49
N ASN A 10 -0.29 7.68 14.09
CA ASN A 10 -0.97 8.46 13.07
C ASN A 10 -0.79 7.74 11.75
N PHE A 11 -1.82 6.98 11.33
CA PHE A 11 -1.79 6.28 10.06
C PHE A 11 -2.17 7.20 8.94
N ASN A 12 -1.55 6.97 7.86
CA ASN A 12 -1.54 7.86 6.76
C ASN A 12 -1.94 7.22 5.47
N ASN A 13 -2.64 8.01 4.83
CA ASN A 13 -2.60 8.29 3.42
C ASN A 13 -2.83 7.06 2.57
N PRO A 14 -4.08 6.53 2.50
CA PRO A 14 -4.44 5.62 1.44
C PRO A 14 -4.19 6.28 0.09
N ASP A 15 -3.77 5.48 -0.87
CA ASP A 15 -3.69 5.85 -2.27
C ASP A 15 -4.99 6.52 -2.74
N ASN A 16 -4.94 7.51 -3.61
CA ASN A 16 -6.10 8.27 -4.05
C ASN A 16 -7.10 7.47 -4.92
N ILE A 17 -6.99 6.16 -4.92
CA ILE A 17 -7.98 5.23 -5.46
C ILE A 17 -8.85 4.57 -4.38
N VAL A 18 -8.54 4.78 -3.10
CA VAL A 18 -9.29 4.26 -1.96
C VAL A 18 -10.38 5.24 -1.57
N GLY A 19 -11.63 4.81 -1.60
CA GLY A 19 -12.78 5.66 -1.28
C GLY A 19 -12.80 6.11 0.18
N THR A 20 -13.02 7.40 0.40
CA THR A 20 -13.31 7.99 1.72
C THR A 20 -14.46 8.99 1.57
N VAL A 21 -15.26 9.17 2.62
CA VAL A 21 -16.40 10.09 2.61
C VAL A 21 -15.97 11.55 2.80
N ASP A 22 -14.87 11.77 3.48
CA ASP A 22 -14.37 13.07 3.94
C ASP A 22 -13.36 13.73 3.00
N MET A 23 -12.82 12.98 2.04
CA MET A 23 -11.83 13.48 1.10
C MET A 23 -12.13 13.04 -0.33
N PRO A 24 -11.85 13.89 -1.35
CA PRO A 24 -12.01 13.50 -2.75
C PRO A 24 -11.19 12.27 -3.12
N THR A 25 -11.76 11.39 -3.93
CA THR A 25 -11.12 10.21 -4.50
C THR A 25 -11.04 10.37 -6.01
N GLU A 26 -10.00 11.04 -6.45
CA GLU A 26 -9.85 11.51 -7.82
C GLU A 26 -9.12 10.51 -8.73
N CYS A 27 -8.53 9.48 -8.14
CA CYS A 27 -7.80 8.43 -8.86
C CYS A 27 -6.66 8.96 -9.76
N GLY A 28 -6.06 10.10 -9.39
CA GLY A 28 -4.99 10.73 -10.15
C GLY A 28 -5.40 11.28 -11.53
N THR A 29 -6.70 11.39 -11.81
CA THR A 29 -7.23 11.82 -13.12
C THR A 29 -8.10 13.06 -13.03
N VAL A 30 -8.01 13.92 -14.03
CA VAL A 30 -8.83 15.14 -14.14
C VAL A 30 -10.32 14.84 -14.33
N ILE A 31 -10.66 13.68 -14.89
CA ILE A 31 -12.05 13.24 -15.13
C ILE A 31 -12.81 13.07 -13.81
N ARG A 32 -12.10 12.75 -12.73
CA ARG A 32 -12.66 12.54 -11.40
C ARG A 32 -12.38 13.69 -10.43
N LYS A 33 -11.96 14.84 -10.92
CA LYS A 33 -11.67 16.00 -10.07
C LYS A 33 -12.85 16.35 -9.16
N GLY A 34 -12.60 16.44 -7.85
CA GLY A 34 -13.59 16.74 -6.82
C GLY A 34 -14.59 15.61 -6.54
N LYS A 35 -14.44 14.42 -7.14
CA LYS A 35 -15.34 13.29 -6.88
C LYS A 35 -15.01 12.64 -5.54
N SER A 36 -16.05 12.47 -4.72
CA SER A 36 -15.99 11.74 -3.44
C SER A 36 -16.87 10.48 -3.51
N TYR A 37 -16.62 9.57 -2.62
CA TYR A 37 -17.47 8.39 -2.41
C TYR A 37 -18.49 8.68 -1.32
N SER A 38 -19.67 8.07 -1.40
CA SER A 38 -20.72 8.16 -0.39
C SER A 38 -20.46 7.28 0.85
N GLN A 39 -19.53 6.37 0.73
CA GLN A 39 -19.11 5.44 1.80
C GLN A 39 -17.59 5.28 1.77
N ASN A 40 -17.03 5.00 2.94
CA ASN A 40 -15.64 4.61 3.03
C ASN A 40 -15.40 3.25 2.35
N ALA A 41 -14.18 3.04 1.87
CA ALA A 41 -13.72 1.69 1.58
C ALA A 41 -13.64 0.88 2.89
N GLU A 42 -13.90 -0.43 2.84
CA GLU A 42 -13.86 -1.33 3.99
C GLU A 42 -12.55 -1.19 4.79
N ILE A 43 -11.42 -1.05 4.10
CA ILE A 43 -10.11 -0.88 4.73
C ILE A 43 -10.01 0.41 5.56
N ILE A 44 -10.73 1.45 5.21
CA ILE A 44 -10.78 2.71 5.96
C ILE A 44 -11.60 2.54 7.24
N ASP A 45 -12.75 1.88 7.15
CA ASP A 45 -13.58 1.60 8.32
C ASP A 45 -12.87 0.67 9.32
N LEU A 46 -12.13 -0.33 8.82
CA LEU A 46 -11.28 -1.19 9.66
C LEU A 46 -10.18 -0.40 10.37
N LEU A 47 -9.54 0.56 9.70
CA LEU A 47 -8.55 1.44 10.31
C LEU A 47 -9.16 2.31 11.40
N HIS A 48 -10.29 2.95 11.13
CA HIS A 48 -11.00 3.77 12.13
C HIS A 48 -11.43 2.94 13.33
N ALA A 49 -11.97 1.73 13.11
CA ALA A 49 -12.33 0.82 14.19
C ALA A 49 -11.13 0.39 15.05
N ALA A 50 -9.94 0.33 14.46
CA ALA A 50 -8.69 0.06 15.17
C ALA A 50 -8.10 1.29 15.87
N GLY A 51 -8.72 2.47 15.76
CA GLY A 51 -8.25 3.73 16.35
C GLY A 51 -7.18 4.45 15.54
N ALA A 52 -7.00 4.09 14.26
CA ALA A 52 -6.07 4.76 13.38
C ALA A 52 -6.63 6.10 12.87
N ILE A 53 -5.75 7.06 12.61
CA ILE A 53 -6.09 8.35 12.02
C ILE A 53 -5.64 8.33 10.55
N VAL A 54 -6.58 8.58 9.64
CA VAL A 54 -6.31 8.80 8.22
C VAL A 54 -6.04 10.29 8.04
N MET A 55 -4.77 10.67 7.80
CA MET A 55 -4.37 12.08 7.73
C MET A 55 -4.61 12.73 6.37
N GLY A 56 -4.74 11.95 5.31
CA GLY A 56 -4.92 12.47 3.98
C GLY A 56 -4.86 11.37 2.91
N LYS A 57 -4.78 11.76 1.65
CA LYS A 57 -4.59 10.86 0.51
C LYS A 57 -3.30 11.15 -0.22
N THR A 58 -2.68 10.11 -0.73
CA THR A 58 -1.44 10.21 -1.49
C THR A 58 -1.70 10.23 -2.98
N ALA A 59 -0.82 10.89 -3.72
CA ALA A 59 -0.90 10.89 -5.16
C ALA A 59 -0.63 9.49 -5.74
N THR A 60 -1.44 9.10 -6.70
CA THR A 60 -1.28 7.88 -7.49
C THR A 60 -1.02 8.22 -8.96
N SER A 61 -0.47 7.29 -9.71
CA SER A 61 -0.53 7.33 -11.17
C SER A 61 -1.97 7.35 -11.62
N GLU A 62 -2.27 8.01 -12.75
CA GLU A 62 -3.62 8.13 -13.28
C GLU A 62 -4.29 6.76 -13.39
N LEU A 63 -5.45 6.61 -12.73
CA LEU A 63 -6.24 5.38 -12.64
C LEU A 63 -5.44 4.14 -12.19
N ALA A 64 -4.39 4.35 -11.40
CA ALA A 64 -3.43 3.32 -10.98
C ALA A 64 -2.70 2.63 -12.15
N TYR A 65 -2.60 3.29 -13.31
CA TYR A 65 -2.00 2.75 -14.54
C TYR A 65 -0.57 3.30 -14.77
N LEU A 66 -0.16 3.51 -16.03
CA LEU A 66 1.25 3.78 -16.39
C LEU A 66 1.65 5.26 -16.34
N GLY A 67 0.68 6.19 -16.37
CA GLY A 67 0.99 7.61 -16.34
C GLY A 67 1.71 8.02 -15.05
N PRO A 68 2.87 8.69 -15.10
CA PRO A 68 3.58 9.09 -13.90
C PRO A 68 2.76 10.08 -13.07
N SER A 69 2.80 9.94 -11.75
CA SER A 69 2.23 10.95 -10.85
C SER A 69 3.15 12.18 -10.76
N LYS A 70 2.64 13.26 -10.16
CA LYS A 70 3.43 14.48 -9.91
C LYS A 70 4.44 14.32 -8.76
N THR A 71 4.39 13.18 -8.05
CA THR A 71 5.27 12.91 -6.92
C THR A 71 6.69 12.63 -7.40
N THR A 72 7.66 13.23 -6.75
CA THR A 72 9.09 12.98 -6.99
C THR A 72 9.66 12.04 -5.94
N ASN A 73 10.81 11.43 -6.23
CA ASN A 73 11.49 10.57 -5.28
C ASN A 73 12.12 11.41 -4.15
N PRO A 74 11.85 11.10 -2.87
CA PRO A 74 12.40 11.88 -1.74
C PRO A 74 13.93 11.89 -1.65
N HIS A 75 14.58 10.89 -2.23
CA HIS A 75 16.05 10.79 -2.23
C HIS A 75 16.71 11.55 -3.38
N ASP A 76 15.95 11.76 -4.48
CA ASP A 76 16.41 12.51 -5.66
C ASP A 76 15.21 13.06 -6.41
N TYR A 77 14.92 14.34 -6.28
CA TYR A 77 13.74 14.99 -6.88
C TYR A 77 13.72 15.00 -8.41
N SER A 78 14.83 14.68 -9.06
CA SER A 78 14.88 14.51 -10.51
C SER A 78 14.39 13.13 -10.97
N ARG A 79 14.13 12.22 -10.03
CA ARG A 79 13.75 10.84 -10.30
C ARG A 79 12.31 10.54 -9.90
N THR A 80 11.76 9.51 -10.51
CA THR A 80 10.45 8.99 -10.13
C THR A 80 10.52 8.20 -8.81
N PRO A 81 9.50 8.28 -7.96
CA PRO A 81 9.37 7.41 -6.80
C PRO A 81 8.87 6.01 -7.15
N GLY A 82 8.70 5.71 -8.44
CA GLY A 82 7.98 4.53 -8.91
C GLY A 82 6.47 4.75 -8.88
N GLY A 83 5.71 3.70 -9.13
CA GLY A 83 4.23 3.75 -9.17
C GLY A 83 3.60 2.36 -9.33
N SER A 84 2.27 2.35 -9.26
CA SER A 84 1.32 3.46 -9.25
C SER A 84 1.14 4.14 -7.89
N SER A 85 1.38 3.48 -6.75
CA SER A 85 1.27 4.04 -5.39
C SER A 85 2.47 4.95 -5.04
N SER A 86 2.72 5.94 -5.91
CA SER A 86 3.88 6.83 -5.86
C SER A 86 3.96 7.63 -4.56
N GLY A 87 2.87 8.31 -4.23
CA GLY A 87 2.78 9.14 -3.03
C GLY A 87 2.79 8.32 -1.75
N SER A 88 2.25 7.10 -1.77
CA SER A 88 2.22 6.21 -0.59
C SER A 88 3.63 5.82 -0.15
N ALA A 89 4.48 5.39 -1.09
CA ALA A 89 5.87 5.10 -0.79
C ALA A 89 6.67 6.36 -0.40
N ALA A 90 6.50 7.44 -1.17
CA ALA A 90 7.20 8.70 -0.93
C ALA A 90 6.86 9.32 0.43
N SER A 91 5.60 9.23 0.89
CA SER A 91 5.18 9.78 2.19
C SER A 91 5.84 9.06 3.37
N VAL A 92 6.02 7.74 3.28
CA VAL A 92 6.73 6.95 4.29
C VAL A 92 8.22 7.27 4.28
N ALA A 93 8.83 7.32 3.08
CA ALA A 93 10.25 7.64 2.92
C ALA A 93 10.60 9.06 3.40
N SER A 94 9.69 10.04 3.20
CA SER A 94 9.87 11.42 3.65
C SER A 94 9.53 11.64 5.13
N LEU A 95 9.18 10.58 5.87
CA LEU A 95 8.75 10.67 7.27
C LEU A 95 7.45 11.50 7.49
N MET A 96 6.69 11.75 6.45
CA MET A 96 5.37 12.40 6.55
C MET A 96 4.37 11.49 7.26
N ALA A 97 4.61 10.19 7.16
CA ALA A 97 3.77 9.16 7.72
C ALA A 97 4.58 7.94 8.17
N PRO A 98 4.24 7.29 9.29
CA PRO A 98 4.88 6.04 9.69
C PRO A 98 4.47 4.87 8.76
N LEU A 99 3.24 4.88 8.28
CA LEU A 99 2.63 3.82 7.48
C LEU A 99 1.79 4.41 6.36
N SER A 100 1.63 3.67 5.28
CA SER A 100 0.74 4.07 4.18
C SER A 100 0.14 2.84 3.50
N ILE A 101 -0.97 3.04 2.79
CA ILE A 101 -1.65 2.00 2.03
C ILE A 101 -1.55 2.32 0.55
N GLY A 102 -1.33 1.30 -0.25
CA GLY A 102 -1.38 1.38 -1.70
C GLY A 102 -2.12 0.21 -2.31
N SER A 103 -2.02 0.10 -3.61
CA SER A 103 -2.60 -1.01 -4.36
C SER A 103 -1.60 -1.56 -5.37
N GLN A 104 -1.77 -2.82 -5.73
CA GLN A 104 -0.94 -3.47 -6.74
C GLN A 104 -1.74 -4.41 -7.63
N THR A 105 -1.63 -4.18 -8.93
CA THR A 105 -2.05 -5.11 -9.97
C THR A 105 -0.83 -5.88 -10.49
N GLY A 106 0.20 -5.18 -10.94
CA GLY A 106 1.47 -5.77 -11.39
C GLY A 106 2.61 -5.60 -10.38
N GLY A 107 3.09 -4.36 -10.20
CA GLY A 107 4.22 -4.03 -9.32
C GLY A 107 4.01 -2.78 -8.47
N SER A 108 2.79 -2.29 -8.34
CA SER A 108 2.50 -0.92 -7.87
C SER A 108 2.66 -0.67 -6.36
N VAL A 109 2.98 -1.70 -5.57
CA VAL A 109 3.44 -1.58 -4.17
C VAL A 109 4.95 -1.84 -4.11
N ILE A 110 5.39 -2.97 -4.63
CA ILE A 110 6.78 -3.42 -4.48
C ILE A 110 7.76 -2.50 -5.21
N ARG A 111 7.39 -2.01 -6.41
CA ARG A 111 8.25 -1.13 -7.20
C ARG A 111 8.48 0.23 -6.53
N PRO A 112 7.44 1.01 -6.13
CA PRO A 112 7.68 2.28 -5.45
C PRO A 112 8.33 2.09 -4.08
N ALA A 113 8.07 0.99 -3.36
CA ALA A 113 8.79 0.67 -2.12
C ALA A 113 10.30 0.54 -2.36
N SER A 114 10.70 -0.21 -3.38
CA SER A 114 12.10 -0.36 -3.78
C SER A 114 12.74 0.97 -4.17
N TYR A 115 12.03 1.80 -4.94
CA TYR A 115 12.57 3.08 -5.43
C TYR A 115 12.72 4.12 -4.30
N CYS A 116 11.85 4.06 -3.30
CA CYS A 116 11.87 4.99 -2.16
C CYS A 116 12.61 4.43 -0.94
N GLY A 117 13.18 3.21 -1.00
CA GLY A 117 13.94 2.63 0.11
C GLY A 117 13.08 2.34 1.35
N VAL A 118 11.83 1.93 1.16
CA VAL A 118 10.90 1.56 2.24
C VAL A 118 10.45 0.12 2.09
N VAL A 119 9.87 -0.44 3.14
CA VAL A 119 9.30 -1.78 3.10
C VAL A 119 7.92 -1.72 2.46
N GLY A 120 7.72 -2.49 1.39
CA GLY A 120 6.42 -2.70 0.75
C GLY A 120 5.95 -4.13 0.94
N TYR A 121 4.71 -4.31 1.37
CA TYR A 121 4.11 -5.63 1.54
C TYR A 121 2.82 -5.74 0.74
N LYS A 122 2.80 -6.69 -0.17
CA LYS A 122 1.61 -7.12 -0.89
C LYS A 122 1.22 -8.52 -0.41
N PRO A 123 0.14 -8.65 0.36
CA PRO A 123 -0.34 -9.96 0.80
C PRO A 123 -0.83 -10.81 -0.38
N SER A 124 -1.14 -12.07 -0.12
CA SER A 124 -1.77 -12.93 -1.11
C SER A 124 -3.16 -12.43 -1.50
N TYR A 125 -3.59 -12.79 -2.71
CA TYR A 125 -4.91 -12.40 -3.23
C TYR A 125 -6.04 -12.87 -2.30
N GLY A 126 -7.01 -11.98 -2.08
CA GLY A 126 -8.17 -12.27 -1.23
C GLY A 126 -7.95 -12.15 0.28
N LEU A 127 -6.77 -11.73 0.75
CA LEU A 127 -6.57 -11.50 2.18
C LEU A 127 -7.12 -10.17 2.67
N ILE A 128 -7.11 -9.13 1.83
CA ILE A 128 -7.60 -7.79 2.16
C ILE A 128 -8.70 -7.38 1.17
N SER A 129 -9.78 -6.82 1.69
CA SER A 129 -10.90 -6.33 0.89
C SER A 129 -10.51 -5.19 -0.03
N ARG A 130 -11.06 -5.21 -1.25
CA ARG A 130 -10.98 -4.15 -2.25
C ARG A 130 -12.32 -3.41 -2.39
N ASN A 131 -13.26 -3.66 -1.47
CA ASN A 131 -14.54 -2.95 -1.47
C ASN A 131 -14.31 -1.46 -1.23
N GLY A 132 -14.90 -0.61 -2.09
CA GLY A 132 -14.69 0.84 -2.07
C GLY A 132 -13.36 1.32 -2.66
N VAL A 133 -12.60 0.44 -3.32
CA VAL A 133 -11.35 0.79 -4.02
C VAL A 133 -11.54 0.70 -5.52
N LEU A 134 -10.94 1.60 -6.28
CA LEU A 134 -10.95 1.51 -7.75
C LEU A 134 -10.35 0.17 -8.18
N ARG A 135 -11.11 -0.60 -8.95
CA ARG A 135 -10.67 -1.88 -9.51
C ARG A 135 -10.20 -1.69 -10.94
N THR A 136 -8.98 -2.14 -11.23
CA THR A 136 -8.40 -2.18 -12.57
C THR A 136 -8.38 -3.62 -13.11
N SER A 137 -8.25 -4.60 -12.22
CA SER A 137 -8.31 -6.03 -12.56
C SER A 137 -8.98 -6.82 -11.43
N ASN A 138 -10.02 -7.57 -11.76
CA ASN A 138 -10.72 -8.39 -10.77
C ASN A 138 -9.87 -9.52 -10.19
N THR A 139 -8.89 -10.01 -10.93
CA THR A 139 -8.07 -11.18 -10.56
C THR A 139 -6.67 -10.84 -10.08
N LEU A 140 -6.20 -9.60 -10.32
CA LEU A 140 -4.83 -9.20 -10.00
C LEU A 140 -4.72 -8.11 -8.95
N ASP A 141 -5.78 -7.33 -8.71
CA ASP A 141 -5.70 -6.22 -7.78
C ASP A 141 -5.59 -6.68 -6.32
N HIS A 142 -4.65 -6.08 -5.62
CA HIS A 142 -4.40 -6.27 -4.21
C HIS A 142 -4.32 -4.93 -3.50
N ILE A 143 -4.70 -4.90 -2.23
CA ILE A 143 -4.28 -3.85 -1.31
C ILE A 143 -2.93 -4.25 -0.74
N GLY A 144 -2.03 -3.28 -0.68
CA GLY A 144 -0.73 -3.44 -0.03
C GLY A 144 -0.44 -2.26 0.89
N MET A 145 0.68 -2.33 1.55
CA MET A 145 1.05 -1.36 2.57
C MET A 145 2.54 -1.07 2.55
N PHE A 146 2.89 0.07 3.12
CA PHE A 146 4.24 0.56 3.24
C PHE A 146 4.57 0.89 4.69
N GLY A 147 5.77 0.58 5.10
CA GLY A 147 6.35 0.92 6.39
C GLY A 147 7.83 1.19 6.26
N ARG A 148 8.45 1.69 7.30
CA ARG A 148 9.91 1.93 7.32
C ARG A 148 10.68 0.68 7.67
N THR A 149 10.07 -0.18 8.48
CA THR A 149 10.67 -1.44 8.93
C THR A 149 9.77 -2.63 8.59
N VAL A 150 10.31 -3.82 8.68
CA VAL A 150 9.54 -5.06 8.48
C VAL A 150 8.50 -5.23 9.59
N GLU A 151 8.76 -4.73 10.77
CA GLU A 151 7.87 -4.78 11.94
C GLU A 151 6.67 -3.84 11.81
N ASP A 152 6.79 -2.76 11.03
CA ASP A 152 5.72 -1.79 10.84
C ASP A 152 4.55 -2.35 10.02
N VAL A 153 4.85 -3.10 8.97
CA VAL A 153 3.85 -3.58 7.99
C VAL A 153 2.84 -4.57 8.58
N PRO A 154 3.25 -5.52 9.45
CA PRO A 154 2.31 -6.45 10.11
C PRO A 154 1.28 -5.76 10.99
N LEU A 155 1.55 -4.56 11.50
CA LEU A 155 0.58 -3.78 12.26
C LEU A 155 -0.67 -3.48 11.41
N LEU A 156 -0.47 -3.01 10.16
CA LEU A 156 -1.56 -2.81 9.23
C LEU A 156 -2.17 -4.14 8.77
N ALA A 157 -1.33 -5.11 8.43
CA ALA A 157 -1.79 -6.41 7.98
C ALA A 157 -2.74 -7.08 8.99
N LYS A 158 -2.42 -7.02 10.27
CA LYS A 158 -3.28 -7.56 11.35
C LYS A 158 -4.66 -6.92 11.37
N VAL A 159 -4.78 -5.64 11.05
CA VAL A 159 -6.05 -4.91 11.03
C VAL A 159 -6.83 -5.17 9.74
N LEU A 160 -6.13 -5.18 8.61
CA LEU A 160 -6.75 -5.17 7.29
C LEU A 160 -7.05 -6.56 6.74
N ILE A 161 -6.34 -7.61 7.18
CA ILE A 161 -6.60 -8.99 6.76
C ILE A 161 -7.89 -9.47 7.45
N LYS A 162 -8.98 -9.44 6.68
CA LYS A 162 -10.31 -9.81 7.17
C LYS A 162 -11.21 -10.22 6.02
N LYS A 163 -12.06 -11.20 6.26
CA LYS A 163 -13.15 -11.55 5.35
C LYS A 163 -14.14 -10.40 5.25
N ASP A 164 -14.46 -10.00 4.01
CA ASP A 164 -15.49 -9.03 3.68
C ASP A 164 -16.58 -9.71 2.83
N ASN A 165 -17.84 -9.48 3.17
CA ASN A 165 -18.97 -10.05 2.43
C ASN A 165 -19.26 -9.32 1.12
N TYR A 166 -18.74 -8.09 0.94
CA TYR A 166 -18.93 -7.29 -0.28
C TYR A 166 -17.80 -7.45 -1.30
N ASP A 167 -16.66 -8.02 -0.91
CA ASP A 167 -15.63 -8.46 -1.85
C ASP A 167 -15.55 -9.98 -1.85
N PRO A 168 -16.19 -10.66 -2.86
CA PRO A 168 -16.28 -12.11 -2.91
C PRO A 168 -14.92 -12.80 -3.06
N ALA A 169 -13.87 -12.06 -3.41
CA ALA A 169 -12.51 -12.61 -3.46
C ALA A 169 -11.91 -12.87 -2.09
N THR A 170 -12.45 -12.22 -1.04
CA THR A 170 -11.85 -12.35 0.29
C THR A 170 -12.12 -13.70 0.92
N VAL A 171 -11.09 -14.22 1.61
CA VAL A 171 -11.11 -15.51 2.30
C VAL A 171 -10.94 -15.33 3.81
N TYR A 172 -11.36 -16.32 4.57
CA TYR A 172 -11.06 -16.36 6.01
C TYR A 172 -9.60 -16.67 6.25
N TYR A 173 -8.92 -15.80 6.97
CA TYR A 173 -7.54 -15.97 7.41
C TYR A 173 -7.33 -15.27 8.76
N SER A 174 -6.63 -15.93 9.69
CA SER A 174 -6.27 -15.31 10.96
C SER A 174 -4.90 -14.65 10.86
N ALA A 175 -4.86 -13.34 11.05
CA ALA A 175 -3.62 -12.56 11.09
C ALA A 175 -3.14 -12.29 12.54
N GLU A 176 -3.70 -12.95 13.55
CA GLU A 176 -3.37 -12.68 14.97
C GLU A 176 -1.90 -12.85 15.29
N ASN A 177 -1.26 -13.85 14.71
CA ASN A 177 0.14 -14.17 14.98
C ASN A 177 1.13 -13.46 14.03
N ILE A 178 0.68 -12.69 13.06
CA ILE A 178 1.54 -12.11 12.03
C ILE A 178 2.70 -11.28 12.62
N LEU A 179 2.46 -10.54 13.69
CA LEU A 179 3.48 -9.77 14.40
C LEU A 179 4.54 -10.64 15.08
N ASN A 180 4.15 -11.82 15.56
CA ASN A 180 5.10 -12.76 16.18
C ASN A 180 5.89 -13.52 15.11
N GLU A 181 5.25 -13.84 13.99
CA GLU A 181 5.89 -14.53 12.87
C GLU A 181 7.03 -13.69 12.26
N THR A 182 6.87 -12.37 12.17
CA THR A 182 7.94 -11.50 11.64
C THR A 182 9.18 -11.41 12.54
N LYS A 183 9.08 -11.80 13.81
CA LYS A 183 10.20 -11.84 14.75
C LYS A 183 10.95 -13.16 14.73
N LYS A 184 10.39 -14.17 14.07
CA LYS A 184 11.04 -15.47 13.92
C LYS A 184 12.04 -15.39 12.76
N GLY A 185 13.14 -16.10 12.89
CA GLY A 185 14.05 -16.33 11.77
C GLY A 185 13.35 -17.12 10.65
N PRO A 186 13.93 -17.17 9.45
CA PRO A 186 13.38 -17.95 8.35
C PRO A 186 13.30 -19.43 8.73
N LEU A 187 12.23 -20.10 8.29
CA LEU A 187 12.00 -21.54 8.55
C LEU A 187 13.02 -22.45 7.85
N PHE A 188 13.76 -21.90 6.91
CA PHE A 188 14.80 -22.59 6.14
C PHE A 188 15.89 -21.60 5.75
N GLU A 189 17.08 -22.07 5.47
CA GLU A 189 18.15 -21.25 4.93
C GLU A 189 17.79 -20.82 3.50
N PRO A 190 17.61 -19.50 3.24
CA PRO A 190 17.19 -19.04 1.93
C PRO A 190 18.32 -19.20 0.92
N LYS A 191 18.02 -19.78 -0.24
CA LYS A 191 18.92 -19.83 -1.40
C LYS A 191 18.53 -18.76 -2.38
N PHE A 192 19.44 -17.83 -2.66
CA PHE A 192 19.20 -16.73 -3.58
C PHE A 192 19.81 -17.04 -4.95
N ILE A 193 19.06 -16.72 -6.02
CA ILE A 193 19.54 -16.74 -7.38
C ILE A 193 19.45 -15.32 -7.91
N PHE A 194 20.57 -14.77 -8.35
CA PHE A 194 20.60 -13.47 -9.02
C PHE A 194 20.65 -13.68 -10.54
N TYR A 195 19.58 -13.30 -11.22
CA TYR A 195 19.48 -13.45 -12.68
C TYR A 195 19.48 -12.07 -13.37
N LYS A 196 20.51 -11.83 -14.18
CA LYS A 196 20.60 -10.62 -15.01
C LYS A 196 19.82 -10.82 -16.28
N THR A 197 18.69 -10.09 -16.41
CA THR A 197 17.92 -10.04 -17.66
C THR A 197 18.61 -9.15 -18.69
N ASP A 198 18.15 -9.15 -19.96
CA ASP A 198 18.68 -8.26 -20.99
C ASP A 198 18.52 -6.78 -20.64
N HIS A 199 17.50 -6.43 -19.85
CA HIS A 199 17.28 -5.07 -19.35
C HIS A 199 18.39 -4.59 -18.40
N TRP A 200 19.20 -5.50 -17.83
CA TRP A 200 20.32 -5.13 -16.97
C TRP A 200 21.32 -4.21 -17.67
N LYS A 201 21.43 -4.30 -19.01
CA LYS A 201 22.34 -3.48 -19.82
C LYS A 201 21.95 -2.01 -19.88
N ILE A 202 20.68 -1.69 -19.61
CA ILE A 202 20.11 -0.34 -19.69
C ILE A 202 19.83 0.27 -18.31
N ILE A 203 20.15 -0.46 -17.24
CA ILE A 203 20.04 0.07 -15.87
C ILE A 203 21.12 1.14 -15.67
N ASP A 204 20.74 2.24 -15.05
CA ASP A 204 21.66 3.30 -14.62
C ASP A 204 22.75 2.70 -13.71
N LYS A 205 24.02 2.99 -14.02
CA LYS A 205 25.17 2.49 -13.26
C LYS A 205 25.23 2.97 -11.81
N LYS A 206 24.40 3.95 -11.45
CA LYS A 206 24.27 4.50 -10.10
C LYS A 206 23.09 3.91 -9.31
N SER A 207 22.36 2.96 -9.90
CA SER A 207 21.20 2.31 -9.28
C SER A 207 21.61 1.08 -8.50
#